data_b6b566f1ae3f42a727b74885889c4cf8
#
_entry.id   b6b566f1ae3f42a727b74885889c4cf8
#
_cell.length_a   1.000
_cell.length_b   1.000
_cell.length_c   1.000
_cell.angle_alpha   90.00
_cell.angle_beta   90.00
_cell.angle_gamma   90.00
#
_symmetry.space_group_name_H-M   'P 1'
#
loop_
_entity.id
_entity.type
_entity.pdbx_description
1 polymer ?
#
loop_
_entity_poly.entity_id
_entity_poly.type
_entity_poly.pdbx_seq_one_letter_code
_entity_poly.pdbx_strand_id
1 'polypeptide(L)'
;MLLEYIANNKYYSEVLSKVTKVNETLWIGTADIKDLYIEVGKQKIPFLGSLAKLIKKGVDVRLIHAKEPGHAFREDFDKYPILFDRLERVLCPRVHFKMIVFDCKEVYVGSANLTGAGIGMKSETTRNF
;
A
#
# COMPACT_ATOMS: atom_id res chain seq x y z
N MET A 1 24.94 2.32 1.88
CA MET A 1 23.58 1.87 1.51
C MET A 1 23.23 0.59 2.23
N LEU A 2 22.07 0.54 2.83
CA LEU A 2 21.58 -0.66 3.51
C LEU A 2 20.65 -1.44 2.58
N LEU A 3 20.93 -2.73 2.41
CA LEU A 3 20.06 -3.65 1.69
C LEU A 3 19.56 -4.70 2.66
N GLU A 4 18.26 -4.96 2.61
CA GLU A 4 17.63 -5.94 3.47
C GLU A 4 16.69 -6.81 2.66
N TYR A 5 16.75 -8.14 2.87
CA TYR A 5 15.84 -9.07 2.25
C TYR A 5 14.56 -9.18 3.08
N ILE A 6 13.42 -8.92 2.45
CA ILE A 6 12.11 -8.97 3.11
C ILE A 6 11.31 -10.12 2.51
N ALA A 7 10.80 -11.01 3.35
CA ALA A 7 10.03 -12.16 2.89
C ALA A 7 8.83 -12.42 3.79
N ASN A 8 7.75 -12.92 3.18
CA ASN A 8 6.54 -13.39 3.87
C ASN A 8 5.97 -12.35 4.84
N ASN A 9 5.81 -12.69 6.10
CA ASN A 9 5.21 -11.82 7.10
C ASN A 9 5.99 -10.54 7.35
N LYS A 10 7.27 -10.52 7.04
CA LYS A 10 8.07 -9.30 7.20
C LYS A 10 7.61 -8.18 6.29
N TYR A 11 7.05 -8.51 5.12
CA TYR A 11 6.47 -7.47 4.27
C TYR A 11 5.40 -6.69 5.03
N TYR A 12 4.53 -7.41 5.71
CA TYR A 12 3.46 -6.78 6.47
C TYR A 12 4.00 -5.98 7.65
N SER A 13 4.87 -6.59 8.45
CA SER A 13 5.33 -5.96 9.69
C SER A 13 6.36 -4.84 9.46
N GLU A 14 7.28 -5.02 8.52
CA GLU A 14 8.38 -4.09 8.33
C GLU A 14 8.16 -3.09 7.20
N VAL A 15 7.49 -3.48 6.14
CA VAL A 15 7.27 -2.60 5.00
C VAL A 15 6.00 -1.78 5.17
N LEU A 16 4.87 -2.44 5.36
CA LEU A 16 3.60 -1.71 5.46
C LEU A 16 3.50 -0.85 6.72
N SER A 17 4.14 -1.27 7.81
CA SER A 17 4.14 -0.44 9.02
C SER A 17 4.86 0.90 8.80
N LYS A 18 5.82 0.96 7.88
CA LYS A 18 6.50 2.20 7.54
C LYS A 18 5.60 3.20 6.84
N VAL A 19 4.53 2.73 6.20
CA VAL A 19 3.57 3.61 5.53
C VAL A 19 3.02 4.65 6.49
N THR A 20 2.71 4.24 7.72
CA THR A 20 2.12 5.14 8.71
C THR A 20 3.11 6.16 9.26
N LYS A 21 4.41 5.99 8.97
CA LYS A 21 5.49 6.80 9.55
C LYS A 21 6.10 7.79 8.58
N VAL A 22 5.65 7.83 7.32
CA VAL A 22 6.19 8.79 6.37
C VAL A 22 5.78 10.21 6.75
N ASN A 23 6.63 11.16 6.43
CA ASN A 23 6.44 12.56 6.78
C ASN A 23 6.17 13.46 5.58
N GLU A 24 6.71 13.14 4.41
CA GLU A 24 6.65 14.03 3.25
C GLU A 24 6.02 13.39 2.03
N THR A 25 6.51 12.22 1.61
CA THR A 25 6.04 11.58 0.38
C THR A 25 5.87 10.08 0.56
N LEU A 26 4.86 9.54 -0.10
CA LEU A 26 4.64 8.11 -0.21
C LEU A 26 4.22 7.80 -1.64
N TRP A 27 5.10 7.15 -2.38
CA TRP A 27 4.84 6.79 -3.77
C TRP A 27 4.74 5.28 -3.89
N ILE A 28 3.64 4.81 -4.47
CA ILE A 28 3.31 3.39 -4.53
C ILE A 28 3.07 2.98 -5.97
N GLY A 29 3.77 1.93 -6.40
CA GLY A 29 3.51 1.27 -7.67
C GLY A 29 3.21 -0.19 -7.43
N THR A 30 2.12 -0.69 -8.02
CA THR A 30 1.73 -2.08 -7.86
C THR A 30 0.93 -2.53 -9.07
N ALA A 31 1.06 -3.81 -9.44
CA ALA A 31 0.25 -4.32 -10.53
C ALA A 31 -1.21 -4.49 -10.10
N ASP A 32 -1.43 -4.95 -8.90
CA ASP A 32 -2.76 -5.19 -8.37
C ASP A 32 -2.88 -4.58 -6.98
N ILE A 33 -4.03 -3.99 -6.70
CA ILE A 33 -4.34 -3.47 -5.37
C ILE A 33 -5.77 -3.86 -5.03
N LYS A 34 -5.96 -4.35 -3.81
CA LYS A 34 -7.27 -4.75 -3.30
C LYS A 34 -7.46 -4.17 -1.92
N ASP A 35 -8.62 -4.38 -1.36
CA ASP A 35 -8.85 -4.03 0.03
C ASP A 35 -7.84 -4.76 0.91
N LEU A 36 -7.21 -4.02 1.77
CA LEU A 36 -6.20 -4.56 2.65
C LEU A 36 -6.20 -3.73 3.93
N TYR A 37 -5.76 -4.33 5.03
CA TYR A 37 -5.75 -3.69 6.34
C TYR A 37 -4.34 -3.64 6.88
N ILE A 38 -4.05 -2.58 7.63
CA ILE A 38 -2.78 -2.43 8.33
C ILE A 38 -3.06 -2.47 9.83
N GLU A 39 -2.25 -3.20 10.56
CA GLU A 39 -2.32 -3.19 12.02
C GLU A 39 -1.59 -1.98 12.57
N VAL A 40 -2.30 -1.19 13.37
CA VAL A 40 -1.72 -0.07 14.09
C VAL A 40 -2.08 -0.29 15.56
N GLY A 41 -1.09 -0.70 16.35
CA GLY A 41 -1.32 -1.16 17.70
C GLY A 41 -2.18 -2.42 17.70
N LYS A 42 -3.34 -2.37 18.38
CA LYS A 42 -4.28 -3.49 18.44
C LYS A 42 -5.41 -3.37 17.43
N GLN A 43 -5.41 -2.32 16.61
CA GLN A 43 -6.47 -2.07 15.65
C GLN A 43 -6.03 -2.43 14.24
N LYS A 44 -6.98 -2.89 13.45
CA LYS A 44 -6.81 -3.07 12.01
C LYS A 44 -7.56 -1.96 11.31
N ILE A 45 -6.86 -1.19 10.50
CA ILE A 45 -7.48 -0.12 9.74
C ILE A 45 -7.29 -0.38 8.24
N PRO A 46 -8.27 0.00 7.40
CA PRO A 46 -8.11 -0.13 5.96
C PRO A 46 -6.87 0.63 5.49
N PHE A 47 -6.15 0.06 4.54
CA PHE A 47 -4.98 0.70 3.96
C PHE A 47 -5.32 2.09 3.43
N LEU A 48 -6.45 2.22 2.76
CA LEU A 48 -6.91 3.51 2.24
C LEU A 48 -7.17 4.51 3.36
N GLY A 49 -7.60 4.05 4.52
CA GLY A 49 -7.75 4.91 5.70
C GLY A 49 -6.42 5.47 6.17
N SER A 50 -5.37 4.66 6.10
CA SER A 50 -4.01 5.12 6.42
C SER A 50 -3.54 6.17 5.43
N LEU A 51 -3.80 5.97 4.13
CA LEU A 51 -3.46 6.97 3.12
C LEU A 51 -4.21 8.27 3.36
N ALA A 52 -5.49 8.19 3.70
CA ALA A 52 -6.28 9.38 4.00
C ALA A 52 -5.71 10.15 5.19
N LYS A 53 -5.27 9.46 6.23
CA LYS A 53 -4.64 10.11 7.39
C LYS A 53 -3.35 10.83 6.99
N LEU A 54 -2.53 10.19 6.18
CA LEU A 54 -1.29 10.79 5.71
C LEU A 54 -1.55 12.05 4.89
N ILE A 55 -2.52 11.98 4.00
CA ILE A 55 -2.89 13.14 3.17
C ILE A 55 -3.38 14.29 4.05
N LYS A 56 -4.15 14.01 5.08
CA LYS A 56 -4.60 15.04 6.02
C LYS A 56 -3.45 15.71 6.76
N LYS A 57 -2.36 14.98 6.96
CA LYS A 57 -1.15 15.54 7.57
C LYS A 57 -0.27 16.30 6.58
N GLY A 58 -0.63 16.33 5.31
CA GLY A 58 0.15 17.02 4.29
C GLY A 58 1.12 16.15 3.51
N VAL A 59 1.06 14.83 3.67
CA VAL A 59 1.91 13.92 2.91
C VAL A 59 1.43 13.86 1.46
N ASP A 60 2.36 13.92 0.51
CA ASP A 60 2.10 13.74 -0.91
C ASP A 60 2.05 12.26 -1.21
N VAL A 61 0.84 11.74 -1.46
CA VAL A 61 0.64 10.31 -1.74
C VAL A 61 0.31 10.12 -3.22
N ARG A 62 1.08 9.25 -3.88
CA ARG A 62 0.88 8.91 -5.29
C ARG A 62 0.78 7.40 -5.45
N LEU A 63 -0.19 6.97 -6.25
CA LEU A 63 -0.47 5.56 -6.49
C LEU A 63 -0.63 5.29 -7.98
N ILE A 64 0.15 4.35 -8.49
CA ILE A 64 -0.03 3.85 -9.86
C ILE A 64 -0.28 2.35 -9.80
N HIS A 65 -1.30 1.89 -10.53
CA HIS A 65 -1.66 0.47 -10.54
C HIS A 65 -2.13 0.03 -11.93
N ALA A 66 -2.03 -1.27 -12.19
CA ALA A 66 -2.30 -1.81 -13.52
C ALA A 66 -3.73 -2.30 -13.68
N LYS A 67 -4.32 -2.86 -12.64
CA LYS A 67 -5.65 -3.46 -12.71
C LYS A 67 -6.70 -2.56 -12.09
N GLU A 68 -7.90 -2.59 -12.65
CA GLU A 68 -9.04 -1.93 -12.04
C GLU A 68 -9.38 -2.61 -10.72
N PRO A 69 -9.43 -1.87 -9.62
CA PRO A 69 -9.72 -2.47 -8.32
C PRO A 69 -11.14 -3.02 -8.23
N GLY A 70 -11.32 -4.01 -7.39
CA GLY A 70 -12.61 -4.62 -7.17
C GLY A 70 -13.55 -3.78 -6.30
N HIS A 71 -14.73 -4.33 -6.05
CA HIS A 71 -15.81 -3.65 -5.35
C HIS A 71 -15.43 -3.25 -3.91
N ALA A 72 -14.77 -4.14 -3.18
CA ALA A 72 -14.38 -3.86 -1.79
C ALA A 72 -13.42 -2.68 -1.69
N PHE A 73 -12.50 -2.56 -2.63
CA PHE A 73 -11.62 -1.40 -2.70
C PHE A 73 -12.41 -0.12 -2.93
N ARG A 74 -13.38 -0.16 -3.83
CA ARG A 74 -14.20 1.02 -4.14
C ARG A 74 -15.04 1.45 -2.94
N GLU A 75 -15.59 0.50 -2.21
CA GLU A 75 -16.34 0.79 -0.99
C GLU A 75 -15.46 1.49 0.04
N ASP A 76 -14.25 0.98 0.26
CA ASP A 76 -13.31 1.60 1.18
C ASP A 76 -12.87 2.99 0.68
N PHE A 77 -12.66 3.14 -0.62
CA PHE A 77 -12.28 4.43 -1.21
C PHE A 77 -13.37 5.47 -0.96
N ASP A 78 -14.62 5.08 -1.11
CA ASP A 78 -15.74 5.99 -0.93
C ASP A 78 -15.93 6.47 0.52
N LYS A 79 -15.39 5.72 1.48
CA LYS A 79 -15.43 6.12 2.89
C LYS A 79 -14.53 7.32 3.20
N TYR A 80 -13.60 7.63 2.31
CA TYR A 80 -12.60 8.67 2.56
C TYR A 80 -12.61 9.69 1.41
N PRO A 81 -13.54 10.66 1.44
CA PRO A 81 -13.68 11.62 0.33
C PRO A 81 -12.40 12.37 -0.02
N ILE A 82 -11.51 12.58 0.94
CA ILE A 82 -10.24 13.27 0.69
C ILE A 82 -9.39 12.55 -0.36
N LEU A 83 -9.59 11.25 -0.55
CA LEU A 83 -8.85 10.49 -1.55
C LEU A 83 -9.21 10.93 -2.98
N PHE A 84 -10.47 11.29 -3.23
CA PHE A 84 -10.85 11.83 -4.52
C PHE A 84 -10.14 13.13 -4.83
N ASP A 85 -10.04 13.98 -3.84
CA ASP A 85 -9.50 15.32 -4.05
C ASP A 85 -7.98 15.37 -4.07
N ARG A 86 -7.32 14.51 -3.31
CA ARG A 86 -5.91 14.70 -3.00
C ARG A 86 -5.01 13.50 -3.23
N LEU A 87 -5.55 12.32 -3.49
CA LEU A 87 -4.74 11.19 -3.88
C LEU A 87 -4.47 11.25 -5.38
N GLU A 88 -3.19 11.35 -5.75
CA GLU A 88 -2.83 11.22 -7.15
C GLU A 88 -2.81 9.74 -7.50
N ARG A 89 -3.82 9.30 -8.23
CA ARG A 89 -3.98 7.90 -8.61
C ARG A 89 -4.08 7.76 -10.12
N VAL A 90 -3.27 6.85 -10.68
CA VAL A 90 -3.25 6.59 -12.11
C VAL A 90 -3.42 5.09 -12.35
N LEU A 91 -4.35 4.74 -13.23
CA LEU A 91 -4.52 3.40 -13.74
C LEU A 91 -3.68 3.27 -15.01
N CYS A 92 -2.67 2.41 -14.98
CA CYS A 92 -1.79 2.19 -16.13
C CYS A 92 -1.64 0.68 -16.36
N PRO A 93 -2.37 0.10 -17.34
CA PRO A 93 -2.40 -1.35 -17.52
C PRO A 93 -1.04 -2.01 -17.78
N ARG A 94 -0.04 -1.22 -18.15
CA ARG A 94 1.30 -1.75 -18.45
C ARG A 94 2.22 -1.83 -17.24
N VAL A 95 1.80 -1.32 -16.10
CA VAL A 95 2.63 -1.35 -14.89
C VAL A 95 2.75 -2.79 -14.38
N HIS A 96 3.99 -3.22 -14.17
CA HIS A 96 4.25 -4.54 -13.63
C HIS A 96 5.19 -4.53 -12.43
N PHE A 97 5.81 -3.40 -12.14
CA PHE A 97 6.67 -3.29 -10.97
C PHE A 97 5.83 -3.20 -9.68
N LYS A 98 6.45 -3.60 -8.57
CA LYS A 98 5.89 -3.47 -7.24
C LYS A 98 6.91 -2.75 -6.40
N MET A 99 6.60 -1.52 -6.03
CA MET A 99 7.55 -0.63 -5.39
C MET A 99 6.82 0.33 -4.44
N ILE A 100 7.46 0.61 -3.31
CA ILE A 100 7.00 1.66 -2.41
C ILE A 100 8.20 2.52 -2.06
N VAL A 101 8.05 3.84 -2.21
CA VAL A 101 9.09 4.80 -1.88
C VAL A 101 8.64 5.63 -0.69
N PHE A 102 9.43 5.61 0.37
CA PHE A 102 9.12 6.28 1.64
C PHE A 102 10.00 7.53 1.78
N ASP A 103 9.39 8.71 1.74
CA ASP A 103 10.07 10.00 1.94
C ASP A 103 11.28 10.22 1.02
N CYS A 104 11.29 9.58 -0.15
CA CYS A 104 12.42 9.60 -1.08
C CYS A 104 13.75 9.13 -0.45
N LYS A 105 13.69 8.40 0.64
CA LYS A 105 14.87 7.93 1.38
C LYS A 105 15.00 6.42 1.43
N GLU A 106 13.88 5.71 1.47
CA GLU A 106 13.86 4.26 1.49
C GLU A 106 12.97 3.76 0.38
N VAL A 107 13.30 2.62 -0.17
CA VAL A 107 12.49 2.00 -1.21
C VAL A 107 12.36 0.49 -0.95
N TYR A 108 11.15 -0.01 -1.09
CA TYR A 108 10.90 -1.44 -1.20
C TYR A 108 10.64 -1.76 -2.66
N VAL A 109 11.28 -2.81 -3.16
CA VAL A 109 11.04 -3.34 -4.49
C VAL A 109 10.87 -4.86 -4.35
N GLY A 110 9.84 -5.41 -4.95
CA GLY A 110 9.61 -6.85 -4.80
C GLY A 110 8.54 -7.39 -5.72
N SER A 111 8.09 -8.60 -5.42
CA SER A 111 7.08 -9.30 -6.22
C SER A 111 5.69 -9.25 -5.60
N ALA A 112 5.55 -8.74 -4.38
CA ALA A 112 4.28 -8.74 -3.67
C ALA A 112 3.38 -7.61 -4.11
N ASN A 113 2.18 -7.94 -4.57
CA ASN A 113 1.13 -6.94 -4.82
C ASN A 113 0.53 -6.48 -3.49
N LEU A 114 -0.11 -5.31 -3.52
CA LEU A 114 -0.84 -4.80 -2.37
C LEU A 114 -2.21 -5.46 -2.25
N THR A 115 -2.18 -6.74 -1.93
CA THR A 115 -3.36 -7.56 -1.68
C THR A 115 -3.11 -8.36 -0.41
N GLY A 116 -4.17 -8.75 0.27
CA GLY A 116 -4.02 -9.59 1.45
C GLY A 116 -3.23 -10.85 1.16
N ALA A 117 -3.47 -11.51 0.03
CA ALA A 117 -2.74 -12.70 -0.39
C ALA A 117 -1.26 -12.38 -0.68
N GLY A 118 -1.01 -11.26 -1.40
CA GLY A 118 0.35 -10.89 -1.79
C GLY A 118 1.25 -10.58 -0.61
N ILE A 119 0.72 -10.10 0.50
CA ILE A 119 1.50 -9.74 1.68
C ILE A 119 1.42 -10.75 2.80
N GLY A 120 0.79 -11.91 2.57
CA GLY A 120 0.75 -12.99 3.54
C GLY A 120 -0.25 -12.82 4.67
N MET A 121 -1.27 -11.99 4.49
CA MET A 121 -2.30 -11.76 5.51
C MET A 121 -3.30 -12.89 5.64
N LYS A 122 -3.39 -13.72 4.63
CA LYS A 122 -4.45 -14.69 4.50
C LYS A 122 -4.14 -16.01 5.17
N SER A 123 -5.09 -16.94 5.03
CA SER A 123 -5.03 -18.26 5.61
C SER A 123 -3.79 -19.05 5.19
N GLU A 124 -3.63 -20.19 5.80
CA GLU A 124 -2.51 -21.11 5.56
C GLU A 124 -2.35 -21.51 4.11
N THR A 125 -3.42 -21.42 3.31
CA THR A 125 -3.35 -21.77 1.90
C THR A 125 -2.81 -20.65 1.02
N THR A 126 -2.62 -19.47 1.57
CA THR A 126 -2.13 -18.31 0.84
C THR A 126 -0.62 -18.18 0.97
N ARG A 127 0.04 -17.98 -0.16
CA ARG A 127 1.48 -17.82 -0.20
C ARG A 127 1.86 -16.53 -0.87
N ASN A 128 2.96 -15.95 -0.40
CA ASN A 128 3.52 -14.71 -0.90
C ASN A 128 4.80 -15.01 -1.69
N PHE A 129 4.68 -15.17 -2.97
CA PHE A 129 5.84 -15.29 -3.86
C PHE A 129 5.61 -14.69 -5.21
#